data_888b5d8708c787d83f4fe6a01f771b42
#
_entry.id   888b5d8708c787d83f4fe6a01f771b42
#
_cell.length_a   1.000
_cell.length_b   1.000
_cell.length_c   1.000
_cell.angle_alpha   90.00
_cell.angle_beta   90.00
_cell.angle_gamma   90.00
#
_symmetry.space_group_name_H-M   'P 1'
#
loop_
_entity.id
_entity.type
_entity.pdbx_description
1 polymer ?
#
loop_
_entity_poly.entity_id
_entity_poly.type
_entity_poly.pdbx_seq_one_letter_code
_entity_poly.pdbx_strand_id
1 'polypeptide(L)'
;IYSKGNVFYSGVGHSTVDGDMEAKLFINTMIAAYRTTYEPPMVEILNEEAELLKEESGNGSDPNLVYKMNWMKEYGNNLDGTKEKIRFSPVELNTVRTKLTCSIQYKDGTYVDKIYKKDGTVIEGKATKENPKKYVFENLKNMGEYYFIYDTTGENKKKEGDIVFEIYNNKSKNPDGTPRVGKTTVKMESQNLFLLD
;
A
#
# COMPACT_ATOMS: atom_id res chain seq x y z
N ILE A 1 4.56 3.37 32.70
CA ILE A 1 3.61 2.88 31.68
C ILE A 1 3.69 3.84 30.50
N TYR A 2 4.28 3.38 29.42
CA TYR A 2 4.43 4.18 28.19
C TYR A 2 3.31 3.79 27.23
N SER A 3 2.21 4.51 27.25
CA SER A 3 1.02 4.11 26.49
C SER A 3 0.95 4.70 25.09
N LYS A 4 1.83 5.64 24.72
CA LYS A 4 1.74 6.38 23.45
C LYS A 4 3.13 6.85 22.99
N GLY A 5 3.96 5.95 22.52
CA GLY A 5 5.25 6.32 21.92
C GLY A 5 6.21 5.15 21.79
N ASN A 6 7.17 5.31 20.91
CA ASN A 6 8.26 4.36 20.75
C ASN A 6 9.43 4.77 21.64
N VAL A 7 10.01 3.80 22.34
CA VAL A 7 11.22 4.00 23.13
C VAL A 7 12.37 3.31 22.42
N PHE A 8 13.37 4.10 22.05
CA PHE A 8 14.61 3.59 21.49
C PHE A 8 15.67 3.57 22.58
N TYR A 9 16.25 2.39 22.81
CA TYR A 9 17.36 2.23 23.74
C TYR A 9 18.65 2.02 22.93
N SER A 10 19.60 2.93 23.11
CA SER A 10 20.99 2.76 22.63
C SER A 10 21.83 2.24 23.79
N GLY A 11 22.37 1.02 23.66
CA GLY A 11 23.29 0.43 24.64
C GLY A 11 24.70 1.04 24.60
N VAL A 12 24.92 2.04 23.77
CA VAL A 12 26.21 2.73 23.64
C VAL A 12 26.22 3.92 24.60
N GLY A 13 27.04 3.87 25.61
CA GLY A 13 27.14 4.90 26.65
C GLY A 13 27.92 6.14 26.20
N HIS A 14 27.53 6.76 25.09
CA HIS A 14 28.14 8.01 24.62
C HIS A 14 27.41 9.21 25.24
N SER A 15 28.17 10.08 25.87
CA SER A 15 27.67 11.36 26.40
C SER A 15 27.62 12.47 25.37
N THR A 16 28.26 12.27 24.22
CA THR A 16 28.34 13.21 23.12
C THR A 16 28.27 12.46 21.79
N VAL A 17 27.70 13.10 20.78
CA VAL A 17 27.68 12.57 19.41
C VAL A 17 28.94 13.07 18.70
N ASP A 18 29.95 12.22 18.64
CA ASP A 18 31.22 12.55 18.01
C ASP A 18 31.33 11.86 16.63
N GLY A 19 31.41 12.69 15.61
CA GLY A 19 31.66 12.25 14.23
C GLY A 19 30.41 12.01 13.37
N ASP A 20 30.63 12.01 12.06
CA ASP A 20 29.57 11.91 11.04
C ASP A 20 28.76 10.61 11.10
N MET A 21 29.39 9.51 11.48
CA MET A 21 28.71 8.19 11.54
C MET A 21 27.73 8.14 12.70
N GLU A 22 28.09 8.67 13.86
CA GLU A 22 27.20 8.71 15.03
C GLU A 22 26.08 9.71 14.82
N ALA A 23 26.35 10.87 14.23
CA ALA A 23 25.34 11.85 13.86
C ALA A 23 24.32 11.25 12.87
N LYS A 24 24.77 10.52 11.85
CA LYS A 24 23.89 9.81 10.92
C LYS A 24 23.06 8.74 11.60
N LEU A 25 23.65 7.95 12.50
CA LEU A 25 22.91 6.93 13.25
C LEU A 25 21.84 7.57 14.13
N PHE A 26 22.17 8.65 14.84
CA PHE A 26 21.25 9.41 15.68
C PHE A 26 20.08 9.98 14.84
N ILE A 27 20.40 10.67 13.73
CA ILE A 27 19.39 11.23 12.82
C ILE A 27 18.48 10.12 12.27
N ASN A 28 19.06 9.01 11.79
CA ASN A 28 18.28 7.89 11.27
C ASN A 28 17.36 7.27 12.33
N THR A 29 17.83 7.21 13.59
CA THR A 29 17.01 6.74 14.71
C THR A 29 15.85 7.70 14.99
N MET A 30 16.09 9.01 14.95
CA MET A 30 15.05 10.03 15.09
C MET A 30 14.02 9.95 13.96
N ILE A 31 14.48 9.80 12.71
CA ILE A 31 13.62 9.62 11.55
C ILE A 31 12.78 8.36 11.70
N ALA A 32 13.39 7.23 12.09
CA ALA A 32 12.67 5.98 12.31
C ALA A 32 11.61 6.12 13.41
N ALA A 33 11.95 6.80 14.52
CA ALA A 33 11.01 7.08 15.60
C ALA A 33 9.84 7.94 15.15
N TYR A 34 10.10 8.97 14.34
CA TYR A 34 9.08 9.84 13.78
C TYR A 34 8.16 9.05 12.83
N ARG A 35 8.74 8.29 11.90
CA ARG A 35 7.99 7.47 10.93
C ARG A 35 7.06 6.49 11.62
N THR A 36 7.55 5.74 12.61
CA THR A 36 6.73 4.79 13.36
C THR A 36 5.62 5.43 14.19
N THR A 37 5.73 6.73 14.50
CA THR A 37 4.73 7.44 15.32
C THR A 37 3.70 8.20 14.48
N TYR A 38 4.11 8.76 13.36
CA TYR A 38 3.30 9.72 12.60
C TYR A 38 2.91 9.28 11.19
N GLU A 39 3.67 8.38 10.58
CA GLU A 39 3.29 7.91 9.25
C GLU A 39 1.99 7.09 9.29
N PRO A 40 1.10 7.29 8.31
CA PRO A 40 -0.06 6.44 8.16
C PRO A 40 0.37 5.02 7.75
N PRO A 41 -0.51 4.03 7.93
CA PRO A 41 -0.26 2.71 7.37
C PRO A 41 -0.12 2.79 5.85
N MET A 42 0.58 1.84 5.26
CA MET A 42 0.85 1.77 3.83
C MET A 42 0.51 0.38 3.26
N VAL A 43 0.44 0.29 1.96
CA VAL A 43 0.33 -1.00 1.25
C VAL A 43 1.59 -1.22 0.43
N GLU A 44 2.28 -2.32 0.69
CA GLU A 44 3.38 -2.80 -0.14
C GLU A 44 2.85 -3.74 -1.21
N ILE A 45 3.30 -3.56 -2.46
CA ILE A 45 2.98 -4.46 -3.57
C ILE A 45 4.06 -5.53 -3.66
N LEU A 46 3.63 -6.79 -3.72
CA LEU A 46 4.50 -7.96 -3.62
C LEU A 46 4.75 -8.65 -4.97
N ASN A 47 4.25 -8.11 -6.07
CA ASN A 47 4.49 -8.65 -7.40
C ASN A 47 5.93 -8.39 -7.83
N GLU A 48 6.56 -9.37 -8.46
CA GLU A 48 7.96 -9.30 -8.88
C GLU A 48 8.23 -8.18 -9.89
N GLU A 49 7.24 -7.86 -10.75
CA GLU A 49 7.34 -6.78 -11.74
C GLU A 49 7.00 -5.39 -11.18
N ALA A 50 6.63 -5.30 -9.89
CA ALA A 50 6.27 -4.02 -9.29
C ALA A 50 7.51 -3.25 -8.84
N GLU A 51 7.75 -2.10 -9.45
CA GLU A 51 8.82 -1.18 -9.07
C GLU A 51 8.27 -0.02 -8.24
N LEU A 52 8.92 0.25 -7.11
CA LEU A 52 8.61 1.42 -6.29
C LEU A 52 9.20 2.67 -6.92
N LEU A 53 8.34 3.60 -7.35
CA LEU A 53 8.74 4.89 -7.89
C LEU A 53 9.02 5.85 -6.74
N LYS A 54 10.30 6.11 -6.46
CA LYS A 54 10.74 6.97 -5.36
C LYS A 54 10.69 8.47 -5.65
N GLU A 55 10.62 8.87 -6.91
CA GLU A 55 10.90 10.24 -7.34
C GLU A 55 9.67 11.10 -7.65
N GLU A 56 8.49 10.53 -7.80
CA GLU A 56 7.30 11.31 -8.14
C GLU A 56 6.58 11.92 -6.92
N SER A 57 6.94 11.54 -5.71
CA SER A 57 6.51 12.25 -4.51
C SER A 57 7.41 13.46 -4.32
N GLY A 58 7.07 14.56 -4.97
CA GLY A 58 7.71 15.85 -4.75
C GLY A 58 7.68 16.24 -3.28
N ASN A 59 8.85 16.42 -2.68
CA ASN A 59 9.11 16.70 -1.27
C ASN A 59 8.85 15.51 -0.33
N GLY A 60 9.90 14.98 0.26
CA GLY A 60 9.99 13.84 1.19
C GLY A 60 9.03 13.79 2.40
N SER A 61 7.87 14.40 2.30
CA SER A 61 6.77 14.39 3.25
C SER A 61 5.46 13.81 2.69
N ASP A 62 5.43 13.33 1.44
CA ASP A 62 4.23 12.68 0.92
C ASP A 62 4.19 11.21 1.38
N PRO A 63 3.21 10.83 2.22
CA PRO A 63 3.05 9.45 2.70
C PRO A 63 2.53 8.49 1.62
N ASN A 64 2.31 8.98 0.39
CA ASN A 64 1.78 8.17 -0.69
C ASN A 64 2.89 7.38 -1.36
N LEU A 65 2.72 6.06 -1.40
CA LEU A 65 3.58 5.18 -2.17
C LEU A 65 3.05 5.06 -3.60
N VAL A 66 3.95 5.13 -4.57
CA VAL A 66 3.61 4.91 -5.97
C VAL A 66 4.44 3.75 -6.51
N TYR A 67 3.75 2.74 -7.01
CA TYR A 67 4.34 1.61 -7.70
C TYR A 67 4.02 1.70 -9.19
N LYS A 68 4.94 1.20 -10.01
CA LYS A 68 4.74 0.98 -11.43
C LYS A 68 4.72 -0.51 -11.69
N MET A 69 3.69 -0.98 -12.38
CA MET A 69 3.61 -2.35 -12.88
C MET A 69 3.45 -2.35 -14.38
N ASN A 70 4.33 -3.11 -15.04
CA ASN A 70 4.22 -3.40 -16.45
C ASN A 70 3.41 -4.69 -16.64
N TRP A 71 2.49 -4.70 -17.58
CA TRP A 71 1.76 -5.89 -17.96
C TRP A 71 1.69 -6.01 -19.47
N MET A 72 1.70 -7.24 -19.98
CA MET A 72 1.67 -7.51 -21.40
C MET A 72 0.24 -7.75 -21.85
N LYS A 73 -0.19 -7.01 -22.88
CA LYS A 73 -1.36 -7.40 -23.67
C LYS A 73 -0.95 -8.56 -24.56
N GLU A 74 -1.62 -9.69 -24.39
CA GLU A 74 -1.51 -10.75 -25.40
C GLU A 74 -2.22 -10.30 -26.68
N TYR A 75 -1.46 -10.12 -27.75
CA TYR A 75 -1.97 -9.88 -29.08
C TYR A 75 -2.35 -11.22 -29.71
N GLY A 76 -3.59 -11.35 -30.10
CA GLY A 76 -4.08 -12.48 -30.87
C GLY A 76 -5.34 -13.08 -30.26
N ASN A 77 -6.41 -13.14 -31.03
CA ASN A 77 -7.69 -13.77 -30.67
C ASN A 77 -8.54 -13.07 -29.60
N ASN A 78 -8.83 -11.77 -29.76
CA ASN A 78 -9.81 -11.03 -28.94
C ASN A 78 -9.46 -10.81 -27.45
N LEU A 79 -8.21 -10.83 -27.06
CA LEU A 79 -7.82 -10.47 -25.70
C LEU A 79 -7.68 -8.96 -25.56
N ASP A 80 -8.78 -8.33 -25.21
CA ASP A 80 -8.92 -6.89 -25.02
C ASP A 80 -8.44 -6.38 -23.65
N GLY A 81 -7.64 -7.15 -22.92
CA GLY A 81 -7.21 -6.77 -21.58
C GLY A 81 -6.28 -7.80 -20.93
N THR A 82 -6.09 -7.68 -19.62
CA THR A 82 -5.30 -8.61 -18.83
C THR A 82 -6.10 -9.20 -17.67
N LYS A 83 -5.63 -10.33 -17.17
CA LYS A 83 -6.14 -10.93 -15.96
C LYS A 83 -4.98 -11.31 -15.07
N GLU A 84 -4.63 -10.40 -14.15
CA GLU A 84 -3.45 -10.50 -13.31
C GLU A 84 -3.81 -10.65 -11.83
N LYS A 85 -2.94 -11.35 -11.12
CA LYS A 85 -3.02 -11.49 -9.68
C LYS A 85 -2.13 -10.44 -9.03
N ILE A 86 -2.73 -9.40 -8.47
CA ILE A 86 -2.00 -8.35 -7.73
C ILE A 86 -1.88 -8.75 -6.28
N ARG A 87 -0.64 -9.00 -5.83
CA ARG A 87 -0.31 -9.37 -4.45
C ARG A 87 0.08 -8.13 -3.66
N PHE A 88 -0.37 -8.06 -2.41
CA PHE A 88 -0.07 -6.92 -1.56
C PHE A 88 0.00 -7.29 -0.08
N SER A 89 0.65 -6.44 0.69
CA SER A 89 0.76 -6.54 2.15
C SER A 89 0.39 -5.20 2.79
N PRO A 90 -0.59 -5.17 3.70
CA PRO A 90 -0.84 -4.00 4.53
C PRO A 90 0.25 -3.87 5.58
N VAL A 91 0.86 -2.71 5.70
CA VAL A 91 1.97 -2.44 6.63
C VAL A 91 1.66 -1.26 7.54
N GLU A 92 1.77 -1.48 8.84
CA GLU A 92 1.72 -0.45 9.87
C GLU A 92 2.97 -0.56 10.73
N LEU A 93 3.81 0.47 10.71
CA LEU A 93 5.07 0.48 11.45
C LEU A 93 4.89 0.74 12.96
N ASN A 94 3.75 1.31 13.34
CA ASN A 94 3.50 1.71 14.73
C ASN A 94 3.22 0.53 15.67
N THR A 95 2.60 -0.56 15.16
CA THR A 95 2.33 -1.74 15.98
C THR A 95 2.09 -2.99 15.15
N VAL A 96 2.78 -4.08 15.50
CA VAL A 96 2.65 -5.39 14.83
C VAL A 96 1.31 -6.10 15.11
N ARG A 97 0.54 -5.68 16.11
CA ARG A 97 -0.76 -6.28 16.47
C ARG A 97 -1.95 -5.52 15.91
N THR A 98 -1.71 -4.59 15.04
CA THR A 98 -2.76 -3.77 14.45
C THR A 98 -3.56 -4.56 13.43
N LYS A 99 -4.87 -4.35 13.45
CA LYS A 99 -5.77 -4.76 12.39
C LYS A 99 -6.09 -3.56 11.52
N LEU A 100 -5.87 -3.73 10.25
CA LEU A 100 -5.96 -2.66 9.27
C LEU A 100 -7.25 -2.79 8.46
N THR A 101 -7.73 -1.66 7.98
CA THR A 101 -8.86 -1.59 7.04
C THR A 101 -8.34 -1.01 5.73
N CYS A 102 -8.66 -1.67 4.63
CA CYS A 102 -8.21 -1.28 3.29
C CYS A 102 -9.38 -1.24 2.31
N SER A 103 -9.36 -0.30 1.38
CA SER A 103 -10.18 -0.31 0.17
C SER A 103 -9.29 -0.23 -1.06
N ILE A 104 -9.75 -0.80 -2.17
CA ILE A 104 -9.01 -0.85 -3.44
C ILE A 104 -9.94 -0.36 -4.53
N GLN A 105 -9.55 0.73 -5.19
CA GLN A 105 -10.35 1.38 -6.23
C GLN A 105 -9.68 1.26 -7.60
N TYR A 106 -10.46 0.93 -8.61
CA TYR A 106 -10.04 0.96 -10.00
C TYR A 106 -10.13 2.37 -10.60
N LYS A 107 -9.50 2.57 -11.74
CA LYS A 107 -9.51 3.85 -12.47
C LYS A 107 -10.91 4.37 -12.80
N ASP A 108 -11.86 3.48 -13.08
CA ASP A 108 -13.25 3.83 -13.38
C ASP A 108 -14.07 4.25 -12.15
N GLY A 109 -13.45 4.27 -10.97
CA GLY A 109 -14.09 4.61 -9.70
C GLY A 109 -14.81 3.45 -9.02
N THR A 110 -14.88 2.27 -9.63
CA THR A 110 -15.41 1.06 -8.98
C THR A 110 -14.41 0.50 -7.98
N TYR A 111 -14.89 -0.34 -7.07
CA TYR A 111 -14.07 -0.93 -6.02
C TYR A 111 -13.96 -2.45 -6.17
N VAL A 112 -12.83 -2.99 -5.73
CA VAL A 112 -12.66 -4.43 -5.53
C VAL A 112 -13.61 -4.87 -4.41
N ASP A 113 -14.40 -5.89 -4.67
CA ASP A 113 -15.42 -6.42 -3.75
C ASP A 113 -14.94 -7.63 -2.95
N LYS A 114 -13.87 -8.29 -3.41
CA LYS A 114 -13.27 -9.44 -2.72
C LYS A 114 -11.76 -9.50 -2.91
N ILE A 115 -11.10 -9.94 -1.86
CA ILE A 115 -9.67 -10.27 -1.87
C ILE A 115 -9.47 -11.69 -1.37
N TYR A 116 -8.27 -12.20 -1.50
CA TYR A 116 -7.91 -13.55 -1.10
C TYR A 116 -6.69 -13.50 -0.18
N LYS A 117 -6.65 -14.37 0.82
CA LYS A 117 -5.42 -14.67 1.54
C LYS A 117 -4.48 -15.50 0.66
N LYS A 118 -3.22 -15.62 1.08
CA LYS A 118 -2.21 -16.45 0.40
C LYS A 118 -2.69 -17.89 0.17
N ASP A 119 -3.47 -18.44 1.09
CA ASP A 119 -4.03 -19.80 1.02
C ASP A 119 -5.28 -19.92 0.13
N GLY A 120 -5.72 -18.84 -0.50
CA GLY A 120 -6.89 -18.78 -1.35
C GLY A 120 -8.21 -18.52 -0.60
N THR A 121 -8.19 -18.38 0.72
CA THR A 121 -9.38 -18.04 1.50
C THR A 121 -9.93 -16.68 1.06
N VAL A 122 -11.20 -16.63 0.69
CA VAL A 122 -11.88 -15.39 0.25
C VAL A 122 -12.19 -14.49 1.45
N ILE A 123 -11.99 -13.19 1.26
CA ILE A 123 -12.45 -12.14 2.16
C ILE A 123 -13.35 -11.22 1.34
N GLU A 124 -14.62 -11.22 1.68
CA GLU A 124 -15.61 -10.33 1.06
C GLU A 124 -15.49 -8.92 1.63
N GLY A 125 -15.56 -7.92 0.74
CA GLY A 125 -15.59 -6.51 1.13
C GLY A 125 -16.94 -6.14 1.75
N LYS A 126 -16.93 -5.26 2.73
CA LYS A 126 -18.13 -4.67 3.31
C LYS A 126 -18.42 -3.32 2.70
N ALA A 127 -19.64 -3.13 2.21
CA ALA A 127 -20.08 -1.81 1.74
C ALA A 127 -20.08 -0.80 2.90
N THR A 128 -19.59 0.41 2.64
CA THR A 128 -19.62 1.47 3.65
C THR A 128 -21.01 2.11 3.73
N LYS A 129 -21.35 2.68 4.88
CA LYS A 129 -22.65 3.36 5.07
C LYS A 129 -22.75 4.64 4.24
N GLU A 130 -21.64 5.35 4.12
CA GLU A 130 -21.54 6.63 3.40
C GLU A 130 -21.56 6.45 1.88
N ASN A 131 -21.02 5.33 1.40
CA ASN A 131 -20.99 4.99 -0.02
C ASN A 131 -21.19 3.47 -0.20
N PRO A 132 -22.41 3.03 -0.54
CA PRO A 132 -22.72 1.60 -0.73
C PRO A 132 -21.94 0.93 -1.86
N LYS A 133 -21.29 1.72 -2.73
CA LYS A 133 -20.43 1.21 -3.81
C LYS A 133 -18.96 1.06 -3.39
N LYS A 134 -18.57 1.64 -2.25
CA LYS A 134 -17.22 1.52 -1.69
C LYS A 134 -17.17 0.29 -0.79
N TYR A 135 -16.33 -0.67 -1.16
CA TYR A 135 -16.04 -1.84 -0.34
C TYR A 135 -14.78 -1.65 0.48
N VAL A 136 -14.82 -2.09 1.73
CA VAL A 136 -13.67 -2.09 2.64
C VAL A 136 -13.42 -3.50 3.18
N PHE A 137 -12.15 -3.85 3.31
CA PHE A 137 -11.69 -5.10 3.90
C PHE A 137 -11.19 -4.80 5.30
N GLU A 138 -11.93 -5.27 6.31
CA GLU A 138 -11.61 -5.03 7.70
C GLU A 138 -10.75 -6.14 8.30
N ASN A 139 -10.08 -5.82 9.40
CA ASN A 139 -9.31 -6.76 10.19
C ASN A 139 -8.15 -7.45 9.45
N LEU A 140 -7.59 -6.79 8.45
CA LEU A 140 -6.39 -7.28 7.79
C LEU A 140 -5.23 -7.33 8.80
N LYS A 141 -4.48 -8.41 8.73
CA LYS A 141 -3.30 -8.60 9.59
C LYS A 141 -2.17 -7.73 9.07
N ASN A 142 -1.52 -6.99 9.97
CA ASN A 142 -0.29 -6.27 9.65
C ASN A 142 0.78 -7.23 9.11
N MET A 143 1.39 -6.90 7.99
CA MET A 143 2.35 -7.74 7.24
C MET A 143 1.75 -9.08 6.78
N GLY A 144 0.42 -9.15 6.62
CA GLY A 144 -0.24 -10.30 6.02
C GLY A 144 -0.20 -10.23 4.50
N GLU A 145 -0.11 -11.38 3.84
CA GLU A 145 -0.10 -11.46 2.38
C GLU A 145 -1.53 -11.69 1.86
N TYR A 146 -1.95 -10.82 0.93
CA TYR A 146 -3.25 -10.86 0.26
C TYR A 146 -3.08 -10.68 -1.23
N TYR A 147 -4.13 -11.03 -2.00
CA TYR A 147 -4.18 -10.70 -3.41
C TYR A 147 -5.62 -10.45 -3.88
N PHE A 148 -5.76 -9.80 -5.01
CA PHE A 148 -7.01 -9.73 -5.76
C PHE A 148 -6.73 -9.99 -7.24
N ILE A 149 -7.79 -10.22 -8.01
CA ILE A 149 -7.68 -10.42 -9.45
C ILE A 149 -7.98 -9.09 -10.15
N TYR A 150 -6.97 -8.53 -10.78
CA TYR A 150 -7.10 -7.40 -11.67
C TYR A 150 -7.50 -7.94 -13.04
N ASP A 151 -8.76 -7.75 -13.38
CA ASP A 151 -9.34 -8.24 -14.63
C ASP A 151 -9.86 -7.04 -15.43
N THR A 152 -9.27 -6.82 -16.61
CA THR A 152 -9.66 -5.75 -17.55
C THR A 152 -10.13 -6.32 -18.89
N THR A 153 -10.49 -7.60 -18.93
CA THR A 153 -10.99 -8.25 -20.13
C THR A 153 -12.47 -7.93 -20.38
N GLY A 154 -12.88 -7.89 -21.63
CA GLY A 154 -14.26 -7.67 -22.03
C GLY A 154 -14.88 -6.39 -21.44
N GLU A 155 -16.01 -6.53 -20.75
CA GLU A 155 -16.71 -5.38 -20.14
C GLU A 155 -15.92 -4.69 -19.03
N ASN A 156 -14.89 -5.34 -18.48
CA ASN A 156 -14.01 -4.78 -17.46
C ASN A 156 -12.94 -3.83 -18.02
N LYS A 157 -12.86 -3.64 -19.32
CA LYS A 157 -11.86 -2.77 -19.98
C LYS A 157 -11.82 -1.34 -19.39
N LYS A 158 -12.94 -0.84 -18.93
CA LYS A 158 -13.06 0.47 -18.26
C LYS A 158 -12.25 0.57 -16.95
N LYS A 159 -11.91 -0.55 -16.33
CA LYS A 159 -11.08 -0.64 -15.11
C LYS A 159 -9.59 -0.51 -15.41
N GLU A 160 -9.18 -0.61 -16.69
CA GLU A 160 -7.79 -0.53 -17.11
C GLU A 160 -7.15 0.80 -16.68
N GLY A 161 -6.03 0.71 -16.00
CA GLY A 161 -5.25 1.85 -15.51
C GLY A 161 -4.96 1.77 -14.02
N ASP A 162 -4.69 2.91 -13.42
CA ASP A 162 -4.20 3.01 -12.06
C ASP A 162 -5.16 2.38 -11.03
N ILE A 163 -4.55 1.74 -10.04
CA ILE A 163 -5.24 1.15 -8.91
C ILE A 163 -4.84 1.94 -7.66
N VAL A 164 -5.82 2.32 -6.86
CA VAL A 164 -5.58 3.09 -5.65
C VAL A 164 -6.01 2.31 -4.42
N PHE A 165 -5.07 2.10 -3.50
CA PHE A 165 -5.32 1.56 -2.18
C PHE A 165 -5.44 2.70 -1.19
N GLU A 166 -6.49 2.68 -0.38
CA GLU A 166 -6.60 3.50 0.83
C GLU A 166 -6.60 2.57 2.04
N ILE A 167 -5.73 2.87 3.00
CA ILE A 167 -5.53 2.02 4.17
C ILE A 167 -5.49 2.87 5.43
N TYR A 168 -6.10 2.37 6.49
CA TYR A 168 -6.12 3.05 7.79
C TYR A 168 -6.25 2.06 8.94
N ASN A 169 -5.93 2.58 10.11
CA ASN A 169 -6.14 1.91 11.38
C ASN A 169 -7.07 2.78 12.24
N ASN A 170 -8.15 2.21 12.72
CA ASN A 170 -9.12 2.93 13.56
C ASN A 170 -8.54 3.47 14.88
N LYS A 171 -7.40 2.96 15.32
CA LYS A 171 -6.71 3.41 16.55
C LYS A 171 -5.70 4.53 16.29
N SER A 172 -5.22 4.68 15.05
CA SER A 172 -4.24 5.69 14.67
C SER A 172 -4.98 6.90 14.11
N LYS A 173 -4.97 7.99 14.86
CA LYS A 173 -5.71 9.20 14.51
C LYS A 173 -4.80 10.42 14.40
N ASN A 174 -5.21 11.33 13.56
CA ASN A 174 -4.68 12.68 13.53
C ASN A 174 -5.06 13.46 14.80
N PRO A 175 -4.41 14.58 15.10
CA PRO A 175 -4.77 15.43 16.24
C PRO A 175 -6.24 15.88 16.25
N ASP A 176 -6.87 16.03 15.08
CA ASP A 176 -8.28 16.38 14.90
C ASP A 176 -9.26 15.21 15.10
N GLY A 177 -8.74 14.01 15.43
CA GLY A 177 -9.53 12.81 15.64
C GLY A 177 -9.88 12.01 14.38
N THR A 178 -9.51 12.50 13.19
CA THR A 178 -9.72 11.74 11.94
C THR A 178 -8.75 10.57 11.84
N PRO A 179 -9.11 9.44 11.18
CA PRO A 179 -8.19 8.36 10.91
C PRO A 179 -7.00 8.85 10.07
N ARG A 180 -5.81 8.32 10.36
CA ARG A 180 -4.66 8.48 9.46
C ARG A 180 -4.83 7.52 8.31
N VAL A 181 -5.02 8.07 7.12
CA VAL A 181 -5.23 7.30 5.89
C VAL A 181 -3.96 7.35 5.06
N GLY A 182 -3.39 6.17 4.80
CA GLY A 182 -2.33 6.01 3.82
C GLY A 182 -2.90 5.72 2.44
N LYS A 183 -2.20 6.14 1.43
CA LYS A 183 -2.57 5.93 0.04
C LYS A 183 -1.40 5.30 -0.71
N THR A 184 -1.68 4.19 -1.40
CA THR A 184 -0.73 3.56 -2.31
C THR A 184 -1.35 3.53 -3.69
N THR A 185 -0.65 4.01 -4.70
CA THR A 185 -1.09 3.99 -6.10
C THR A 185 -0.23 3.01 -6.87
N VAL A 186 -0.86 2.15 -7.67
CA VAL A 186 -0.18 1.28 -8.62
C VAL A 186 -0.51 1.80 -10.02
N LYS A 187 0.49 2.33 -10.71
CA LYS A 187 0.39 2.73 -12.11
C LYS A 187 0.51 1.47 -12.96
N MET A 188 -0.58 1.11 -13.61
CA MET A 188 -0.64 -0.06 -14.49
C MET A 188 -0.33 0.39 -15.92
N GLU A 189 0.86 0.05 -16.41
CA GLU A 189 1.28 0.38 -17.77
C GLU A 189 1.21 -0.84 -18.68
N SER A 190 0.42 -0.75 -19.74
CA SER A 190 0.41 -1.79 -20.78
C SER A 190 1.64 -1.67 -21.66
N GLN A 191 2.42 -2.73 -21.75
CA GLN A 191 3.46 -2.84 -22.76
C GLN A 191 2.87 -3.46 -24.02
N ASN A 192 2.91 -2.70 -25.13
CA ASN A 192 2.63 -3.25 -26.43
C ASN A 192 3.90 -3.96 -26.91
N LEU A 193 3.87 -5.27 -27.04
CA LEU A 193 4.85 -5.98 -27.83
C LEU A 193 4.63 -5.56 -29.30
N PHE A 194 5.41 -4.60 -29.77
CA PHE A 194 5.59 -4.46 -31.20
C PHE A 194 6.42 -5.67 -31.62
N LEU A 195 5.79 -6.58 -32.35
CA LEU A 195 6.54 -7.52 -33.16
C LEU A 195 7.32 -6.66 -34.16
N LEU A 196 8.62 -6.55 -33.95
CA LEU A 196 9.53 -6.07 -34.97
C LEU A 196 9.52 -7.14 -36.06
N ASP A 197 8.90 -6.83 -37.21
CA ASP A 197 9.04 -7.56 -38.45
C ASP A 197 10.48 -7.53 -38.94
#